data_9acf28decf69fb61c178afeeae40075b
#
_entry.id   9acf28decf69fb61c178afeeae40075b
#
_cell.length_a   1.000
_cell.length_b   1.000
_cell.length_c   1.000
_cell.angle_alpha   90.00
_cell.angle_beta   90.00
_cell.angle_gamma   90.00
#
_symmetry.space_group_name_H-M   'P 1'
#
loop_
_entity.id
_entity.type
_entity.pdbx_description
1 polymer ?
#
loop_
_entity_poly.entity_id
_entity_poly.type
_entity_poly.pdbx_seq_one_letter_code
_entity_poly.pdbx_strand_id
1 'polypeptide(L)'
;MAKTVKLADIAEKVGVSTVTVSKALSGQKGVSEEMREKIKQLADELGYRSPSENKRQTTEKQYNIGVIIQEVYLDKYDSFYLTMYQELNKRAVARGCFTLLESMSRESVLSNVMPLLVQEKKVDGLIVVGDMTQTYMEHLEAEAGIPVVCMDFYNDTINLDTVISNSFYGTYALTNYLFQMGHKKIAYVGTVGTTNSITDRYLGYAKSLLEHHIEVRKDYVI
;
A
#
# COMPACT_ATOMS: atom_id res chain seq x y z
N MET A 1 10.48 7.92 35.92
CA MET A 1 10.31 6.64 35.22
C MET A 1 9.03 5.99 35.72
N ALA A 2 8.05 5.70 34.86
CA ALA A 2 6.82 5.02 35.27
C ALA A 2 7.13 3.57 35.66
N LYS A 3 6.64 3.15 36.83
CA LYS A 3 6.86 1.80 37.37
C LYS A 3 6.11 0.79 36.50
N THR A 4 6.81 -0.13 35.87
CA THR A 4 6.20 -1.18 35.04
C THR A 4 5.36 -2.10 35.93
N VAL A 5 4.05 -2.18 35.65
CA VAL A 5 3.11 -3.03 36.40
C VAL A 5 3.43 -4.52 36.14
N LYS A 6 3.46 -5.31 37.20
CA LYS A 6 3.76 -6.76 37.16
C LYS A 6 2.51 -7.59 37.52
N LEU A 7 2.50 -8.87 37.15
CA LEU A 7 1.44 -9.82 37.56
C LEU A 7 1.25 -9.83 39.09
N ALA A 8 2.31 -9.60 39.87
CA ALA A 8 2.24 -9.53 41.31
C ALA A 8 1.40 -8.35 41.82
N ASP A 9 1.46 -7.20 41.16
CA ASP A 9 0.69 -6.01 41.53
C ASP A 9 -0.84 -6.24 41.31
N ILE A 10 -1.20 -6.99 40.28
CA ILE A 10 -2.58 -7.38 40.02
C ILE A 10 -3.05 -8.43 41.01
N ALA A 11 -2.20 -9.45 41.31
CA ALA A 11 -2.47 -10.52 42.24
C ALA A 11 -2.77 -10.00 43.65
N GLU A 12 -1.96 -9.05 44.11
CA GLU A 12 -2.12 -8.39 45.42
C GLU A 12 -3.46 -7.63 45.49
N LYS A 13 -3.83 -6.86 44.45
CA LYS A 13 -5.07 -6.08 44.44
C LYS A 13 -6.33 -6.92 44.37
N VAL A 14 -6.28 -8.07 43.67
CA VAL A 14 -7.45 -8.99 43.55
C VAL A 14 -7.51 -9.99 44.70
N GLY A 15 -6.41 -10.17 45.46
CA GLY A 15 -6.33 -11.15 46.56
C GLY A 15 -6.19 -12.60 46.07
N VAL A 16 -5.49 -12.84 44.95
CA VAL A 16 -5.28 -14.18 44.37
C VAL A 16 -3.78 -14.41 44.09
N SER A 17 -3.42 -15.65 43.76
CA SER A 17 -2.03 -15.94 43.38
C SER A 17 -1.66 -15.39 41.99
N THR A 18 -0.39 -15.10 41.74
CA THR A 18 0.13 -14.71 40.40
C THR A 18 -0.16 -15.77 39.35
N VAL A 19 -0.24 -17.05 39.73
CA VAL A 19 -0.61 -18.17 38.86
C VAL A 19 -2.07 -18.05 38.43
N THR A 20 -2.96 -17.67 39.34
CA THR A 20 -4.38 -17.43 39.07
C THR A 20 -4.57 -16.27 38.08
N VAL A 21 -3.83 -15.16 38.31
CA VAL A 21 -3.84 -14.01 37.37
C VAL A 21 -3.33 -14.43 36.00
N SER A 22 -2.21 -15.16 35.93
CA SER A 22 -1.67 -15.66 34.66
C SER A 22 -2.64 -16.55 33.90
N LYS A 23 -3.32 -17.49 34.58
CA LYS A 23 -4.35 -18.35 33.99
C LYS A 23 -5.57 -17.56 33.51
N ALA A 24 -6.01 -16.57 34.28
CA ALA A 24 -7.13 -15.70 33.92
C ALA A 24 -6.85 -14.93 32.63
N LEU A 25 -5.68 -14.28 32.53
CA LEU A 25 -5.27 -13.49 31.36
C LEU A 25 -4.96 -14.36 30.14
N SER A 26 -4.44 -15.58 30.34
CA SER A 26 -4.15 -16.52 29.22
C SER A 26 -5.32 -17.40 28.79
N GLY A 27 -6.50 -17.24 29.37
CA GLY A 27 -7.68 -18.01 28.99
C GLY A 27 -7.69 -19.47 29.44
N GLN A 28 -6.74 -19.89 30.29
CA GLN A 28 -6.63 -21.28 30.77
C GLN A 28 -7.77 -21.65 31.74
N LYS A 29 -8.11 -22.94 31.80
CA LYS A 29 -9.12 -23.48 32.71
C LYS A 29 -8.67 -23.37 34.16
N GLY A 30 -9.65 -23.26 35.08
CA GLY A 30 -9.39 -23.23 36.53
C GLY A 30 -9.55 -21.87 37.19
N VAL A 31 -10.12 -20.89 36.49
CA VAL A 31 -10.56 -19.59 37.03
C VAL A 31 -12.01 -19.37 36.62
N SER A 32 -12.86 -18.92 37.56
CA SER A 32 -14.26 -18.60 37.25
C SER A 32 -14.37 -17.42 36.31
N GLU A 33 -15.44 -17.35 35.52
CA GLU A 33 -15.63 -16.28 34.53
C GLU A 33 -15.70 -14.90 35.20
N GLU A 34 -16.39 -14.80 36.33
CA GLU A 34 -16.47 -13.58 37.13
C GLU A 34 -15.09 -13.09 37.59
N MET A 35 -14.27 -14.01 38.09
CA MET A 35 -12.90 -13.69 38.53
C MET A 35 -12.01 -13.32 37.33
N ARG A 36 -12.22 -13.95 36.19
CA ARG A 36 -11.51 -13.66 34.94
C ARG A 36 -11.77 -12.24 34.46
N GLU A 37 -13.02 -11.83 34.40
CA GLU A 37 -13.42 -10.48 34.00
C GLU A 37 -12.87 -9.42 34.97
N LYS A 38 -12.96 -9.67 36.27
CA LYS A 38 -12.38 -8.77 37.29
C LYS A 38 -10.87 -8.59 37.14
N ILE A 39 -10.15 -9.66 36.83
CA ILE A 39 -8.71 -9.62 36.61
C ILE A 39 -8.37 -8.86 35.32
N LYS A 40 -9.12 -9.06 34.24
CA LYS A 40 -8.94 -8.34 32.98
C LYS A 40 -9.16 -6.84 33.14
N GLN A 41 -10.28 -6.43 33.75
CA GLN A 41 -10.57 -5.02 34.02
C GLN A 41 -9.44 -4.34 34.80
N LEU A 42 -8.99 -4.99 35.89
CA LEU A 42 -7.91 -4.42 36.70
C LEU A 42 -6.56 -4.38 35.95
N ALA A 43 -6.29 -5.36 35.10
CA ALA A 43 -5.10 -5.35 34.25
C ALA A 43 -5.12 -4.16 33.26
N ASP A 44 -6.24 -3.89 32.63
CA ASP A 44 -6.44 -2.76 31.73
C ASP A 44 -6.33 -1.41 32.46
N GLU A 45 -6.97 -1.27 33.64
CA GLU A 45 -6.89 -0.07 34.47
C GLU A 45 -5.46 0.26 34.94
N LEU A 46 -4.68 -0.78 35.24
CA LEU A 46 -3.28 -0.63 35.66
C LEU A 46 -2.31 -0.49 34.49
N GLY A 47 -2.79 -0.67 33.25
CA GLY A 47 -1.94 -0.65 32.06
C GLY A 47 -0.99 -1.85 31.99
N TYR A 48 -1.35 -2.99 32.61
CA TYR A 48 -0.56 -4.22 32.52
C TYR A 48 -0.64 -4.80 31.12
N ARG A 49 0.52 -5.10 30.54
CA ARG A 49 0.65 -5.84 29.29
C ARG A 49 1.37 -7.16 29.53
N SER A 50 0.79 -8.25 29.05
CA SER A 50 1.41 -9.56 29.22
C SER A 50 2.73 -9.66 28.46
N PRO A 51 3.70 -10.46 28.94
CA PRO A 51 4.95 -10.71 28.19
C PRO A 51 4.72 -11.32 26.81
N SER A 52 3.58 -12.02 26.61
CA SER A 52 3.19 -12.56 25.30
C SER A 52 2.63 -11.49 24.36
N GLU A 53 1.95 -10.46 24.87
CA GLU A 53 1.52 -9.30 24.09
C GLU A 53 2.69 -8.37 23.76
N ASN A 54 3.59 -8.16 24.73
CA ASN A 54 4.86 -7.48 24.47
C ASN A 54 5.73 -8.25 23.47
N LYS A 55 5.78 -9.61 23.53
CA LYS A 55 6.46 -10.40 22.50
C LYS A 55 5.79 -10.35 21.14
N ARG A 56 4.46 -10.29 21.04
CA ARG A 56 3.78 -10.11 19.73
C ARG A 56 4.09 -8.75 19.13
N GLN A 57 4.18 -7.68 19.93
CA GLN A 57 4.62 -6.36 19.43
C GLN A 57 6.13 -6.25 19.16
N THR A 58 6.98 -7.08 19.81
CA THR A 58 8.44 -7.06 19.61
C THR A 58 8.94 -8.14 18.64
N THR A 59 8.09 -9.05 18.15
CA THR A 59 8.46 -10.11 17.18
C THR A 59 7.90 -9.88 15.78
N GLU A 60 6.97 -8.95 15.55
CA GLU A 60 6.67 -8.48 14.21
C GLU A 60 7.73 -7.45 13.84
N LYS A 61 8.65 -7.85 12.97
CA LYS A 61 9.64 -6.95 12.37
C LYS A 61 8.88 -5.77 11.77
N GLN A 62 9.09 -4.57 12.31
CA GLN A 62 8.54 -3.37 11.71
C GLN A 62 9.29 -3.10 10.42
N TYR A 63 8.56 -3.03 9.31
CA TYR A 63 9.14 -2.74 8.01
C TYR A 63 9.01 -1.27 7.67
N ASN A 64 10.06 -0.73 7.10
CA ASN A 64 10.07 0.57 6.45
C ASN A 64 9.92 0.36 4.95
N ILE A 65 8.89 0.94 4.36
CA ILE A 65 8.61 0.83 2.93
C ILE A 65 8.98 2.16 2.27
N GLY A 66 9.97 2.12 1.38
CA GLY A 66 10.30 3.25 0.51
C GLY A 66 9.22 3.42 -0.56
N VAL A 67 8.90 4.65 -0.87
CA VAL A 67 8.05 4.99 -2.00
C VAL A 67 8.77 6.04 -2.82
N ILE A 68 9.02 5.76 -4.09
CA ILE A 68 9.62 6.73 -5.01
C ILE A 68 8.61 7.14 -6.08
N ILE A 69 8.59 8.43 -6.36
CA ILE A 69 7.71 9.05 -7.37
C ILE A 69 8.53 10.08 -8.12
N GLN A 70 8.39 10.17 -9.45
CA GLN A 70 9.03 11.27 -10.19
C GLN A 70 8.41 12.62 -9.81
N GLU A 71 9.24 13.67 -9.68
CA GLU A 71 8.80 15.04 -9.34
C GLU A 71 7.70 15.55 -10.28
N VAL A 72 7.81 15.25 -11.57
CA VAL A 72 6.81 15.65 -12.58
C VAL A 72 5.38 15.20 -12.25
N TYR A 73 5.24 14.16 -11.45
CA TYR A 73 3.94 13.66 -11.00
C TYR A 73 3.44 14.31 -9.70
N LEU A 74 4.29 15.08 -9.02
CA LEU A 74 3.97 15.75 -7.75
C LEU A 74 3.71 17.26 -7.92
N ASP A 75 4.12 17.85 -9.05
CA ASP A 75 4.10 19.31 -9.30
C ASP A 75 2.72 19.95 -9.44
N LYS A 76 1.63 19.18 -9.40
CA LYS A 76 0.27 19.70 -9.54
C LYS A 76 -0.51 19.54 -8.26
N TYR A 77 -1.29 20.58 -7.90
CA TYR A 77 -2.33 20.49 -6.89
C TYR A 77 -3.28 19.32 -7.26
N ASP A 78 -3.64 18.50 -6.28
CA ASP A 78 -4.44 17.28 -6.46
C ASP A 78 -3.77 16.18 -7.30
N SER A 79 -2.47 15.96 -7.09
CA SER A 79 -1.74 14.88 -7.74
C SER A 79 -2.38 13.53 -7.44
N PHE A 80 -2.78 12.81 -8.49
CA PHE A 80 -3.29 11.44 -8.43
C PHE A 80 -2.32 10.52 -7.66
N TYR A 81 -1.04 10.63 -7.93
CA TYR A 81 -0.02 9.80 -7.28
C TYR A 81 0.21 10.18 -5.81
N LEU A 82 0.04 11.43 -5.44
CA LEU A 82 0.08 11.83 -4.03
C LEU A 82 -1.10 11.22 -3.25
N THR A 83 -2.29 11.18 -3.86
CA THR A 83 -3.46 10.51 -3.28
C THR A 83 -3.21 9.00 -3.12
N MET A 84 -2.59 8.35 -4.12
CA MET A 84 -2.17 6.94 -4.01
C MET A 84 -1.20 6.74 -2.84
N TYR A 85 -0.18 7.59 -2.70
CA TYR A 85 0.76 7.54 -1.58
C TYR A 85 0.05 7.70 -0.22
N GLN A 86 -0.88 8.63 -0.10
CA GLN A 86 -1.64 8.83 1.15
C GLN A 86 -2.43 7.58 1.55
N GLU A 87 -3.10 6.93 0.60
CA GLU A 87 -3.85 5.70 0.86
C GLU A 87 -2.90 4.51 1.16
N LEU A 88 -1.76 4.43 0.47
CA LEU A 88 -0.70 3.46 0.73
C LEU A 88 -0.16 3.62 2.16
N ASN A 89 0.20 4.84 2.55
CA ASN A 89 0.68 5.16 3.90
C ASN A 89 -0.33 4.75 4.97
N LYS A 90 -1.59 5.12 4.80
CA LYS A 90 -2.68 4.74 5.72
C LYS A 90 -2.77 3.21 5.90
N ARG A 91 -2.68 2.46 4.81
CA ARG A 91 -2.73 0.99 4.84
C ARG A 91 -1.47 0.35 5.42
N ALA A 92 -0.30 0.93 5.18
CA ALA A 92 0.97 0.51 5.75
C ALA A 92 0.97 0.68 7.28
N VAL A 93 0.57 1.86 7.77
CA VAL A 93 0.46 2.15 9.21
C VAL A 93 -0.52 1.20 9.91
N ALA A 94 -1.66 0.88 9.28
CA ALA A 94 -2.60 -0.10 9.82
C ALA A 94 -2.02 -1.52 9.95
N ARG A 95 -0.89 -1.80 9.27
CA ARG A 95 -0.13 -3.06 9.35
C ARG A 95 1.17 -2.96 10.17
N GLY A 96 1.36 -1.84 10.89
CA GLY A 96 2.56 -1.61 11.69
C GLY A 96 3.81 -1.27 10.87
N CYS A 97 3.66 -0.88 9.60
CA CYS A 97 4.74 -0.47 8.72
C CYS A 97 4.81 1.07 8.63
N PHE A 98 6.02 1.60 8.41
CA PHE A 98 6.22 3.01 8.08
C PHE A 98 6.47 3.17 6.58
N THR A 99 6.09 4.32 6.02
CA THR A 99 6.43 4.68 4.65
C THR A 99 7.32 5.91 4.63
N LEU A 100 8.32 5.89 3.76
CA LEU A 100 9.20 7.03 3.48
C LEU A 100 9.07 7.38 2.00
N LEU A 101 8.72 8.63 1.72
CA LEU A 101 8.58 9.14 0.36
C LEU A 101 9.88 9.83 -0.08
N GLU A 102 10.36 9.49 -1.26
CA GLU A 102 11.44 10.19 -1.95
C GLU A 102 10.97 10.61 -3.34
N SER A 103 11.09 11.90 -3.65
CA SER A 103 10.83 12.39 -5.00
C SER A 103 12.09 12.26 -5.85
N MET A 104 11.93 11.71 -7.06
CA MET A 104 13.02 11.50 -8.00
C MET A 104 12.99 12.57 -9.09
N SER A 105 14.08 13.34 -9.20
CA SER A 105 14.22 14.29 -10.31
C SER A 105 14.37 13.54 -11.64
N ARG A 106 13.97 14.17 -12.73
CA ARG A 106 14.17 13.61 -14.08
C ARG A 106 15.64 13.30 -14.36
N GLU A 107 16.54 14.16 -13.90
CA GLU A 107 17.99 13.99 -14.09
C GLU A 107 18.50 12.75 -13.33
N SER A 108 18.06 12.55 -12.08
CA SER A 108 18.42 11.37 -11.28
C SER A 108 17.97 10.07 -11.95
N VAL A 109 16.75 10.05 -12.50
CA VAL A 109 16.23 8.87 -13.23
C VAL A 109 17.03 8.60 -14.50
N LEU A 110 17.31 9.63 -15.31
CA LEU A 110 18.09 9.49 -16.55
C LEU A 110 19.55 9.09 -16.30
N SER A 111 20.11 9.47 -15.16
CA SER A 111 21.48 9.13 -14.75
C SER A 111 21.56 7.84 -13.93
N ASN A 112 20.48 7.09 -13.80
CA ASN A 112 20.38 5.85 -13.01
C ASN A 112 20.85 6.02 -11.55
N VAL A 113 20.54 7.16 -10.93
CA VAL A 113 20.88 7.39 -9.53
C VAL A 113 19.99 6.54 -8.63
N MET A 114 20.59 5.66 -7.83
CA MET A 114 19.84 4.85 -6.85
C MET A 114 19.15 5.77 -5.82
N PRO A 115 17.90 5.51 -5.42
CA PRO A 115 17.22 6.30 -4.39
C PRO A 115 18.02 6.36 -3.09
N LEU A 116 18.09 7.52 -2.45
CA LEU A 116 18.80 7.73 -1.20
C LEU A 116 18.31 6.78 -0.10
N LEU A 117 17.00 6.51 -0.08
CA LEU A 117 16.38 5.54 0.83
C LEU A 117 16.99 4.14 0.73
N VAL A 118 17.38 3.72 -0.48
CA VAL A 118 18.02 2.43 -0.75
C VAL A 118 19.52 2.51 -0.42
N GLN A 119 20.22 3.54 -0.88
CA GLN A 119 21.65 3.75 -0.61
C GLN A 119 21.94 3.75 0.90
N GLU A 120 21.14 4.49 1.67
CA GLU A 120 21.28 4.62 3.12
C GLU A 120 20.65 3.47 3.92
N LYS A 121 20.14 2.42 3.23
CA LYS A 121 19.51 1.25 3.86
C LYS A 121 18.41 1.61 4.87
N LYS A 122 17.60 2.63 4.53
CA LYS A 122 16.52 3.12 5.40
C LYS A 122 15.23 2.32 5.25
N VAL A 123 15.13 1.49 4.21
CA VAL A 123 13.90 0.77 3.83
C VAL A 123 14.17 -0.71 3.63
N ASP A 124 13.16 -1.53 3.91
CA ASP A 124 13.19 -2.99 3.76
C ASP A 124 12.58 -3.44 2.41
N GLY A 125 11.89 -2.55 1.72
CA GLY A 125 11.31 -2.75 0.39
C GLY A 125 10.97 -1.42 -0.26
N LEU A 126 10.82 -1.42 -1.58
CA LEU A 126 10.59 -0.21 -2.38
C LEU A 126 9.33 -0.35 -3.23
N ILE A 127 8.52 0.69 -3.27
CA ILE A 127 7.40 0.84 -4.20
C ILE A 127 7.72 1.96 -5.16
N VAL A 128 7.69 1.68 -6.45
CA VAL A 128 7.86 2.66 -7.53
C VAL A 128 6.47 3.05 -8.02
N VAL A 129 6.11 4.33 -7.89
CA VAL A 129 4.77 4.81 -8.25
C VAL A 129 4.85 5.66 -9.52
N GLY A 130 4.06 5.28 -10.51
CA GLY A 130 4.10 5.90 -11.83
C GLY A 130 5.30 5.44 -12.67
N ASP A 131 5.20 5.69 -13.98
CA ASP A 131 6.17 5.19 -14.95
C ASP A 131 7.54 5.83 -14.79
N MET A 132 8.59 5.03 -15.02
CA MET A 132 9.99 5.44 -15.06
C MET A 132 10.65 4.87 -16.32
N THR A 133 11.85 5.36 -16.67
CA THR A 133 12.56 4.86 -17.85
C THR A 133 12.91 3.38 -17.69
N GLN A 134 12.85 2.63 -18.76
CA GLN A 134 13.20 1.21 -18.78
C GLN A 134 14.59 0.96 -18.16
N THR A 135 15.61 1.74 -18.58
CA THR A 135 16.97 1.60 -18.08
C THR A 135 17.08 1.83 -16.57
N TYR A 136 16.28 2.77 -16.04
CA TYR A 136 16.24 3.01 -14.60
C TYR A 136 15.61 1.84 -13.85
N MET A 137 14.53 1.25 -14.38
CA MET A 137 13.88 0.10 -13.76
C MET A 137 14.76 -1.14 -13.80
N GLU A 138 15.46 -1.40 -14.91
CA GLU A 138 16.47 -2.46 -15.00
C GLU A 138 17.61 -2.26 -13.99
N HIS A 139 18.04 -1.03 -13.78
CA HIS A 139 19.04 -0.69 -12.76
C HIS A 139 18.53 -0.94 -11.34
N LEU A 140 17.31 -0.53 -11.03
CA LEU A 140 16.67 -0.82 -9.73
C LEU A 140 16.53 -2.32 -9.49
N GLU A 141 16.08 -3.08 -10.48
CA GLU A 141 15.95 -4.54 -10.38
C GLU A 141 17.29 -5.22 -10.05
N ALA A 142 18.35 -4.79 -10.72
CA ALA A 142 19.68 -5.37 -10.55
C ALA A 142 20.37 -5.00 -9.23
N GLU A 143 20.24 -3.76 -8.78
CA GLU A 143 21.12 -3.17 -7.77
C GLU A 143 20.43 -2.81 -6.44
N ALA A 144 19.10 -2.77 -6.37
CA ALA A 144 18.41 -2.34 -5.14
C ALA A 144 18.66 -3.27 -3.94
N GLY A 145 18.86 -4.57 -4.18
CA GLY A 145 19.14 -5.57 -3.14
C GLY A 145 18.00 -5.78 -2.12
N ILE A 146 16.85 -5.18 -2.37
CA ILE A 146 15.61 -5.29 -1.59
C ILE A 146 14.43 -5.53 -2.53
N PRO A 147 13.28 -6.09 -2.06
CA PRO A 147 12.09 -6.24 -2.87
C PRO A 147 11.63 -4.90 -3.46
N VAL A 148 11.33 -4.90 -4.76
CA VAL A 148 10.79 -3.73 -5.49
C VAL A 148 9.46 -4.11 -6.11
N VAL A 149 8.45 -3.23 -5.99
CA VAL A 149 7.11 -3.40 -6.56
C VAL A 149 6.75 -2.16 -7.37
N CYS A 150 6.26 -2.36 -8.58
CA CYS A 150 5.74 -1.29 -9.43
C CYS A 150 4.26 -1.02 -9.13
N MET A 151 3.85 0.25 -9.14
CA MET A 151 2.47 0.67 -8.92
C MET A 151 2.00 1.61 -10.04
N ASP A 152 0.88 1.28 -10.67
CA ASP A 152 0.20 1.99 -11.75
C ASP A 152 0.95 1.98 -13.10
N PHE A 153 1.95 1.12 -13.25
CA PHE A 153 2.58 0.86 -14.54
C PHE A 153 3.11 -0.58 -14.60
N TYR A 154 3.38 -1.06 -15.80
CA TYR A 154 4.00 -2.37 -16.06
C TYR A 154 4.99 -2.27 -17.22
N ASN A 155 5.96 -3.19 -17.21
CA ASN A 155 6.94 -3.32 -18.26
C ASN A 155 7.29 -4.81 -18.41
N ASP A 156 7.32 -5.32 -19.62
CA ASP A 156 7.59 -6.73 -19.93
C ASP A 156 9.08 -7.09 -19.94
N THR A 157 9.96 -6.10 -19.84
CA THR A 157 11.42 -6.31 -19.82
C THR A 157 12.01 -6.45 -18.43
N ILE A 158 11.24 -6.19 -17.37
CA ILE A 158 11.65 -6.28 -15.97
C ILE A 158 10.87 -7.38 -15.25
N ASN A 159 11.56 -8.13 -14.38
CA ASN A 159 10.93 -9.20 -13.59
C ASN A 159 10.53 -8.72 -12.17
N LEU A 160 9.74 -7.65 -12.13
CA LEU A 160 9.23 -7.06 -10.88
C LEU A 160 7.72 -7.25 -10.77
N ASP A 161 7.26 -7.45 -9.54
CA ASP A 161 5.83 -7.49 -9.24
C ASP A 161 5.17 -6.14 -9.55
N THR A 162 3.97 -6.17 -10.10
CA THR A 162 3.25 -4.99 -10.52
C THR A 162 1.82 -4.97 -10.00
N VAL A 163 1.37 -3.84 -9.49
CA VAL A 163 0.00 -3.57 -9.07
C VAL A 163 -0.58 -2.50 -9.98
N ILE A 164 -1.58 -2.87 -10.79
CA ILE A 164 -2.25 -1.96 -11.73
C ILE A 164 -3.75 -1.95 -11.53
N SER A 165 -4.40 -0.86 -11.95
CA SER A 165 -5.85 -0.83 -12.14
C SER A 165 -6.21 -1.51 -13.46
N ASN A 166 -7.36 -2.21 -13.54
CA ASN A 166 -7.84 -2.77 -14.78
C ASN A 166 -8.47 -1.66 -15.65
N SER A 167 -7.60 -0.79 -16.19
CA SER A 167 -7.97 0.39 -16.98
C SER A 167 -8.70 0.02 -18.26
N PHE A 168 -8.31 -1.09 -18.90
CA PHE A 168 -8.98 -1.63 -20.08
C PHE A 168 -10.44 -1.97 -19.78
N TYR A 169 -10.69 -2.83 -18.80
CA TYR A 169 -12.05 -3.26 -18.47
C TYR A 169 -12.90 -2.10 -17.94
N GLY A 170 -12.33 -1.21 -17.14
CA GLY A 170 -13.04 -0.05 -16.61
C GLY A 170 -13.60 0.83 -17.73
N THR A 171 -12.78 1.16 -18.71
CA THR A 171 -13.21 2.00 -19.84
C THR A 171 -14.14 1.24 -20.81
N TYR A 172 -13.88 -0.04 -21.03
CA TYR A 172 -14.78 -0.89 -21.79
C TYR A 172 -16.20 -0.92 -21.18
N ALA A 173 -16.31 -1.15 -19.87
CA ALA A 173 -17.59 -1.18 -19.17
C ALA A 173 -18.29 0.19 -19.19
N LEU A 174 -17.53 1.28 -18.97
CA LEU A 174 -18.06 2.64 -19.02
C LEU A 174 -18.58 3.00 -20.43
N THR A 175 -17.85 2.65 -21.47
CA THR A 175 -18.26 2.91 -22.85
C THR A 175 -19.53 2.10 -23.22
N ASN A 176 -19.62 0.84 -22.79
CA ASN A 176 -20.84 0.04 -22.95
C ASN A 176 -22.03 0.65 -22.20
N TYR A 177 -21.79 1.17 -20.99
CA TYR A 177 -22.83 1.88 -20.24
C TYR A 177 -23.36 3.10 -21.01
N LEU A 178 -22.49 3.87 -21.67
CA LEU A 178 -22.92 4.99 -22.52
C LEU A 178 -23.79 4.51 -23.71
N PHE A 179 -23.47 3.37 -24.32
CA PHE A 179 -24.32 2.76 -25.35
C PHE A 179 -25.69 2.35 -24.81
N GLN A 180 -25.75 1.76 -23.62
CA GLN A 180 -27.00 1.40 -22.95
C GLN A 180 -27.88 2.64 -22.65
N MET A 181 -27.25 3.79 -22.38
CA MET A 181 -27.93 5.07 -22.20
C MET A 181 -28.37 5.70 -23.54
N GLY A 182 -28.14 5.05 -24.69
CA GLY A 182 -28.56 5.48 -26.02
C GLY A 182 -27.58 6.37 -26.77
N HIS A 183 -26.38 6.64 -26.19
CA HIS A 183 -25.35 7.41 -26.88
C HIS A 183 -24.72 6.61 -28.02
N LYS A 184 -24.55 7.23 -29.18
CA LYS A 184 -23.89 6.62 -30.35
C LYS A 184 -22.65 7.37 -30.82
N LYS A 185 -22.44 8.58 -30.31
CA LYS A 185 -21.28 9.43 -30.59
C LYS A 185 -20.53 9.62 -29.30
N ILE A 186 -19.50 8.81 -29.11
CA ILE A 186 -18.69 8.78 -27.87
C ILE A 186 -17.27 9.14 -28.27
N ALA A 187 -16.69 10.15 -27.63
CA ALA A 187 -15.31 10.55 -27.82
C ALA A 187 -14.43 10.00 -26.69
N TYR A 188 -13.18 9.76 -26.99
CA TYR A 188 -12.13 9.44 -26.03
C TYR A 188 -11.23 10.67 -25.84
N VAL A 189 -10.98 11.03 -24.58
CA VAL A 189 -10.06 12.12 -24.22
C VAL A 189 -8.85 11.52 -23.52
N GLY A 190 -7.66 11.64 -24.13
CA GLY A 190 -6.43 11.12 -23.58
C GLY A 190 -5.34 10.90 -24.64
N THR A 191 -4.10 11.22 -24.30
CA THR A 191 -2.96 11.08 -25.22
C THR A 191 -2.50 9.62 -25.27
N VAL A 192 -3.00 8.89 -26.25
CA VAL A 192 -2.68 7.46 -26.46
C VAL A 192 -1.17 7.27 -26.63
N GLY A 193 -0.61 6.28 -25.95
CA GLY A 193 0.82 5.96 -25.99
C GLY A 193 1.67 6.70 -24.96
N THR A 194 1.10 7.60 -24.13
CA THR A 194 1.86 8.30 -23.09
C THR A 194 2.15 7.42 -21.89
N THR A 195 1.15 6.64 -21.43
CA THR A 195 1.28 5.69 -20.32
C THR A 195 0.52 4.41 -20.64
N ASN A 196 0.86 3.30 -19.97
CA ASN A 196 0.14 2.04 -20.08
C ASN A 196 -1.36 2.24 -19.78
N SER A 197 -1.68 2.88 -18.66
CA SER A 197 -3.06 3.05 -18.21
C SER A 197 -3.92 3.88 -19.19
N ILE A 198 -3.36 4.89 -19.84
CA ILE A 198 -4.06 5.68 -20.87
C ILE A 198 -4.29 4.83 -22.13
N THR A 199 -3.27 4.09 -22.54
CA THR A 199 -3.36 3.17 -23.70
C THR A 199 -4.39 2.07 -23.46
N ASP A 200 -4.38 1.46 -22.29
CA ASP A 200 -5.35 0.42 -21.90
C ASP A 200 -6.78 0.95 -21.89
N ARG A 201 -6.99 2.19 -21.39
CA ARG A 201 -8.30 2.84 -21.45
C ARG A 201 -8.76 3.05 -22.88
N TYR A 202 -7.86 3.51 -23.77
CA TYR A 202 -8.17 3.65 -25.18
C TYR A 202 -8.55 2.32 -25.83
N LEU A 203 -7.83 1.25 -25.54
CA LEU A 203 -8.12 -0.08 -26.06
C LEU A 203 -9.48 -0.61 -25.55
N GLY A 204 -9.82 -0.34 -24.30
CA GLY A 204 -11.14 -0.65 -23.75
C GLY A 204 -12.28 0.09 -24.47
N TYR A 205 -12.09 1.39 -24.71
CA TYR A 205 -13.00 2.20 -25.51
C TYR A 205 -13.14 1.65 -26.93
N ALA A 206 -12.04 1.41 -27.65
CA ALA A 206 -12.03 0.90 -29.01
C ALA A 206 -12.69 -0.48 -29.12
N LYS A 207 -12.45 -1.38 -28.15
CA LYS A 207 -13.12 -2.68 -28.09
C LYS A 207 -14.63 -2.54 -28.00
N SER A 208 -15.13 -1.65 -27.15
CA SER A 208 -16.56 -1.42 -26.99
C SER A 208 -17.19 -0.91 -28.32
N LEU A 209 -16.54 0.07 -28.99
CA LEU A 209 -17.02 0.55 -30.29
C LEU A 209 -17.08 -0.58 -31.34
N LEU A 210 -16.02 -1.40 -31.40
CA LEU A 210 -15.94 -2.53 -32.31
C LEU A 210 -17.11 -3.52 -32.13
N GLU A 211 -17.46 -3.85 -30.90
CA GLU A 211 -18.58 -4.74 -30.57
C GLU A 211 -19.95 -4.13 -30.92
N HIS A 212 -20.04 -2.81 -30.89
CA HIS A 212 -21.23 -2.07 -31.36
C HIS A 212 -21.21 -1.73 -32.85
N HIS A 213 -20.25 -2.28 -33.61
CA HIS A 213 -20.08 -2.03 -35.04
C HIS A 213 -19.90 -0.54 -35.42
N ILE A 214 -19.23 0.22 -34.54
CA ILE A 214 -18.91 1.63 -34.74
C ILE A 214 -17.39 1.76 -34.93
N GLU A 215 -17.03 2.46 -36.02
CA GLU A 215 -15.62 2.73 -36.32
C GLU A 215 -15.05 3.79 -35.37
N VAL A 216 -13.81 3.60 -34.91
CA VAL A 216 -13.08 4.61 -34.16
C VAL A 216 -12.67 5.75 -35.05
N ARG A 217 -13.26 6.90 -34.87
CA ARG A 217 -12.99 8.12 -35.66
C ARG A 217 -11.81 8.87 -35.04
N LYS A 218 -10.86 9.32 -35.88
CA LYS A 218 -9.69 10.09 -35.42
C LYS A 218 -10.05 11.41 -34.74
N ASP A 219 -11.10 12.08 -35.21
CA ASP A 219 -11.60 13.34 -34.65
C ASP A 219 -12.37 13.18 -33.32
N TYR A 220 -12.58 11.93 -32.90
CA TYR A 220 -13.17 11.58 -31.60
C TYR A 220 -12.12 11.07 -30.60
N VAL A 221 -10.84 11.09 -30.94
CA VAL A 221 -9.71 10.81 -30.07
C VAL A 221 -8.93 12.12 -29.84
N ILE A 222 -9.05 12.71 -28.67
CA ILE A 222 -8.63 14.09 -28.32
C ILE A 222 -7.52 14.04 -27.28
#